data_f241907db197a706ecb171c11de7c4d7
#
_entry.id   f241907db197a706ecb171c11de7c4d7
#
_cell.length_a   1.000
_cell.length_b   1.000
_cell.length_c   1.000
_cell.angle_alpha   90.00
_cell.angle_beta   90.00
_cell.angle_gamma   90.00
#
_symmetry.space_group_name_H-M   'P 1'
#
loop_
_entity.id
_entity.type
_entity.pdbx_description
1 polymer ?
#
loop_
_entity_poly.entity_id
_entity_poly.type
_entity_poly.pdbx_seq_one_letter_code
_entity_poly.pdbx_strand_id
1 'polypeptide(L)'
;MINPENVQKFKSYGFVLTPVIKSKNPNEDKKPKTKNGTWHKDWNDQELLDASRIGAFHRDSNIFDVDFDDKEFNAHKFMDLLPPTFTVGKKVNGRPIATHLIYRTKDKVKDYKKAQPLVELLANTQTIIAGVDRVIINDQEPIYYSAEEIRTECKLIATF
;
A
#
# COMPACT_ATOMS: atom_id res chain seq x y z
N MET A 1 -11.52 5.65 12.47
CA MET A 1 -12.72 4.93 11.94
C MET A 1 -12.66 4.90 10.42
N ILE A 2 -13.05 3.78 9.84
CA ILE A 2 -13.08 3.63 8.39
C ILE A 2 -14.31 4.34 7.83
N ASN A 3 -14.10 5.19 6.81
CA ASN A 3 -15.19 5.93 6.17
C ASN A 3 -15.90 5.04 5.13
N PRO A 4 -17.24 4.89 5.21
CA PRO A 4 -18.01 4.10 4.24
C PRO A 4 -17.81 4.55 2.77
N GLU A 5 -17.71 5.84 2.53
CA GLU A 5 -17.46 6.37 1.19
C GLU A 5 -16.12 5.92 0.63
N ASN A 6 -15.10 5.82 1.49
CA ASN A 6 -13.78 5.33 1.09
C ASN A 6 -13.82 3.85 0.72
N VAL A 7 -14.57 3.02 1.44
CA VAL A 7 -14.73 1.60 1.10
C VAL A 7 -15.31 1.44 -0.31
N GLN A 8 -16.37 2.19 -0.63
CA GLN A 8 -16.98 2.14 -1.96
C GLN A 8 -16.02 2.64 -3.05
N LYS A 9 -15.30 3.71 -2.76
CA LYS A 9 -14.32 4.28 -3.69
C LYS A 9 -13.17 3.30 -3.97
N PHE A 10 -12.62 2.68 -2.93
CA PHE A 10 -11.56 1.69 -3.10
C PHE A 10 -12.03 0.50 -3.94
N LYS A 11 -13.26 0.03 -3.72
CA LYS A 11 -13.85 -1.01 -4.56
C LYS A 11 -14.02 -0.55 -6.01
N SER A 12 -14.41 0.70 -6.22
CA SER A 12 -14.53 1.28 -7.57
C SER A 12 -13.18 1.38 -8.28
N TYR A 13 -12.08 1.51 -7.54
CA TYR A 13 -10.72 1.46 -8.08
C TYR A 13 -10.25 0.03 -8.39
N GLY A 14 -11.07 -0.98 -8.11
CA GLY A 14 -10.72 -2.38 -8.32
C GLY A 14 -9.90 -3.00 -7.20
N PHE A 15 -9.79 -2.35 -6.05
CA PHE A 15 -9.10 -2.92 -4.90
C PHE A 15 -9.91 -4.07 -4.28
N VAL A 16 -9.24 -5.18 -4.06
CA VAL A 16 -9.75 -6.30 -3.27
C VAL A 16 -9.31 -6.08 -1.82
N LEU A 17 -10.28 -5.77 -0.98
CA LEU A 17 -10.04 -5.26 0.38
C LEU A 17 -10.04 -6.37 1.42
N THR A 18 -9.26 -6.16 2.48
CA THR A 18 -9.22 -7.04 3.65
C THR A 18 -9.09 -6.23 4.92
N PRO A 19 -9.79 -6.61 6.02
CA PRO A 19 -9.45 -6.09 7.34
C PRO A 19 -8.02 -6.49 7.72
N VAL A 20 -7.32 -5.60 8.39
CA VAL A 20 -5.94 -5.82 8.82
C VAL A 20 -5.85 -5.75 10.33
N ILE A 21 -5.13 -6.69 10.91
CA ILE A 21 -4.96 -6.83 12.35
C ILE A 21 -4.12 -5.69 12.91
N LYS A 22 -4.60 -5.09 13.99
CA LYS A 22 -3.81 -4.20 14.84
C LYS A 22 -3.56 -4.92 16.16
N SER A 23 -2.31 -5.19 16.47
CA SER A 23 -1.93 -5.96 17.67
C SER A 23 -0.66 -5.40 18.29
N LYS A 24 -0.54 -5.56 19.59
CA LYS A 24 0.72 -5.31 20.30
C LYS A 24 1.77 -6.40 20.03
N ASN A 25 1.33 -7.58 19.57
CA ASN A 25 2.22 -8.66 19.17
C ASN A 25 2.76 -8.38 17.75
N PRO A 26 4.08 -8.14 17.57
CA PRO A 26 4.65 -7.83 16.25
C PRO A 26 4.43 -8.95 15.21
N ASN A 27 4.26 -10.20 15.66
CA ASN A 27 4.03 -11.33 14.76
C ASN A 27 2.61 -11.35 14.17
N GLU A 28 1.67 -10.66 14.80
CA GLU A 28 0.28 -10.57 14.37
C GLU A 28 -0.05 -9.22 13.74
N ASP A 29 0.63 -8.16 14.15
CA ASP A 29 0.35 -6.81 13.69
C ASP A 29 0.56 -6.67 12.17
N LYS A 30 -0.32 -5.91 11.54
CA LYS A 30 -0.31 -5.61 10.09
C LYS A 30 -0.59 -6.81 9.17
N LYS A 31 -0.97 -7.96 9.71
CA LYS A 31 -1.39 -9.09 8.88
C LYS A 31 -2.87 -8.97 8.48
N PRO A 32 -3.25 -9.45 7.28
CA PRO A 32 -4.66 -9.58 6.94
C PRO A 32 -5.37 -10.51 7.93
N LYS A 33 -6.61 -10.19 8.25
CA LYS A 33 -7.46 -11.12 9.00
C LYS A 33 -7.72 -12.37 8.19
N THR A 34 -7.92 -13.48 8.88
CA THR A 34 -8.21 -14.76 8.25
C THR A 34 -9.61 -15.25 8.62
N LYS A 35 -10.18 -16.08 7.74
CA LYS A 35 -11.33 -16.92 8.06
C LYS A 35 -10.87 -18.37 7.90
N ASN A 36 -11.10 -19.21 8.92
CA ASN A 36 -10.65 -20.63 8.92
C ASN A 36 -9.14 -20.78 8.61
N GLY A 37 -8.31 -19.88 9.12
CA GLY A 37 -6.85 -19.93 8.95
C GLY A 37 -6.32 -19.50 7.59
N THR A 38 -7.17 -19.03 6.68
CA THR A 38 -6.75 -18.55 5.35
C THR A 38 -7.14 -17.11 5.11
N TRP A 39 -6.38 -16.43 4.27
CA TRP A 39 -6.75 -15.09 3.82
C TRP A 39 -8.00 -15.18 2.97
N HIS A 40 -8.93 -14.25 3.22
CA HIS A 40 -10.24 -14.24 2.60
C HIS A 40 -10.42 -12.97 1.78
N LYS A 41 -11.09 -13.08 0.64
CA LYS A 41 -11.25 -11.98 -0.32
C LYS A 41 -12.65 -11.38 -0.34
N ASP A 42 -13.64 -12.10 0.23
CA ASP A 42 -15.05 -11.74 0.15
C ASP A 42 -15.57 -11.19 1.48
N TRP A 43 -14.89 -10.17 1.99
CA TRP A 43 -15.35 -9.47 3.19
C TRP A 43 -16.52 -8.56 2.83
N ASN A 44 -17.58 -8.58 3.65
CA ASN A 44 -18.69 -7.66 3.44
C ASN A 44 -18.35 -6.24 3.96
N ASP A 45 -19.16 -5.26 3.58
CA ASP A 45 -18.90 -3.86 3.92
C ASP A 45 -18.86 -3.62 5.43
N GLN A 46 -19.73 -4.30 6.21
CA GLN A 46 -19.76 -4.12 7.66
C GLN A 46 -18.48 -4.63 8.32
N GLU A 47 -17.97 -5.76 7.87
CA GLU A 47 -16.68 -6.32 8.37
C GLU A 47 -15.52 -5.38 8.07
N LEU A 48 -15.53 -4.73 6.91
CA LEU A 48 -14.52 -3.72 6.54
C LEU A 48 -14.66 -2.45 7.37
N LEU A 49 -15.88 -1.97 7.57
CA LEU A 49 -16.14 -0.76 8.37
C LEU A 49 -15.78 -0.93 9.84
N ASP A 50 -15.91 -2.14 10.38
CA ASP A 50 -15.57 -2.46 11.78
C ASP A 50 -14.07 -2.64 12.00
N ALA A 51 -13.28 -2.68 10.94
CA ALA A 51 -11.84 -2.87 11.04
C ALA A 51 -11.11 -1.60 11.48
N SER A 52 -10.01 -1.77 12.20
CA SER A 52 -9.09 -0.66 12.53
C SER A 52 -8.26 -0.22 11.32
N ARG A 53 -8.01 -1.14 10.41
CA ARG A 53 -7.20 -0.93 9.20
C ARG A 53 -7.79 -1.73 8.05
N ILE A 54 -7.64 -1.20 6.84
CA ILE A 54 -7.98 -1.91 5.60
C ILE A 54 -6.73 -2.02 4.73
N GLY A 55 -6.47 -3.22 4.21
CA GLY A 55 -5.46 -3.48 3.21
C GLY A 55 -6.08 -3.77 1.85
N ALA A 56 -5.29 -3.56 0.80
CA ALA A 56 -5.61 -3.97 -0.56
C ALA A 56 -4.64 -5.08 -0.97
N PHE A 57 -5.14 -6.24 -1.37
CA PHE A 57 -4.32 -7.34 -1.86
C PHE A 57 -3.69 -6.97 -3.20
N HIS A 58 -2.38 -7.16 -3.34
CA HIS A 58 -1.67 -6.76 -4.55
C HIS A 58 -2.11 -7.56 -5.77
N ARG A 59 -1.99 -8.88 -5.72
CA ARG A 59 -2.29 -9.73 -6.90
C ARG A 59 -3.75 -9.68 -7.32
N ASP A 60 -4.66 -9.78 -6.37
CA ASP A 60 -6.09 -9.79 -6.66
C ASP A 60 -6.60 -8.44 -7.16
N SER A 61 -5.93 -7.36 -6.75
CA SER A 61 -6.23 -6.00 -7.21
C SER A 61 -5.47 -5.62 -8.48
N ASN A 62 -4.56 -6.45 -8.96
CA ASN A 62 -3.65 -6.15 -10.08
C ASN A 62 -2.86 -4.85 -9.84
N ILE A 63 -2.28 -4.71 -8.67
CA ILE A 63 -1.49 -3.55 -8.26
C ILE A 63 -0.13 -3.97 -7.72
N PHE A 64 0.77 -3.02 -7.66
CA PHE A 64 2.01 -3.11 -6.90
C PHE A 64 2.25 -1.82 -6.14
N ASP A 65 3.04 -1.90 -5.09
CA ASP A 65 3.33 -0.82 -4.16
C ASP A 65 4.80 -0.44 -4.25
N VAL A 66 5.07 0.84 -4.47
CA VAL A 66 6.41 1.42 -4.31
C VAL A 66 6.48 1.98 -2.90
N ASP A 67 7.17 1.26 -2.03
CA ASP A 67 7.24 1.53 -0.60
C ASP A 67 8.53 2.27 -0.26
N PHE A 68 8.39 3.51 0.22
CA PHE A 68 9.49 4.33 0.70
C PHE A 68 9.65 4.12 2.20
N ASP A 69 10.48 3.16 2.57
CA ASP A 69 10.74 2.78 3.97
C ASP A 69 12.04 3.42 4.49
N ASP A 70 12.23 4.70 4.21
CA ASP A 70 13.36 5.50 4.68
C ASP A 70 12.95 6.26 5.93
N LYS A 71 13.50 5.87 7.08
CA LYS A 71 13.18 6.50 8.37
C LYS A 71 13.52 7.98 8.45
N GLU A 72 14.52 8.41 7.70
CA GLU A 72 14.94 9.81 7.63
C GLU A 72 14.27 10.58 6.50
N PHE A 73 13.44 9.90 5.72
CA PHE A 73 12.71 10.46 4.57
C PHE A 73 13.59 11.07 3.47
N ASN A 74 14.86 10.72 3.41
CA ASN A 74 15.78 11.24 2.41
C ASN A 74 15.42 10.82 0.98
N ALA A 75 14.90 9.59 0.84
CA ALA A 75 14.47 9.06 -0.45
C ALA A 75 13.20 9.73 -0.99
N HIS A 76 12.41 10.38 -0.14
CA HIS A 76 11.13 10.99 -0.52
C HIS A 76 11.28 12.10 -1.57
N LYS A 77 12.43 12.77 -1.62
CA LYS A 77 12.72 13.78 -2.66
C LYS A 77 12.72 13.20 -4.08
N PHE A 78 12.83 11.89 -4.22
CA PHE A 78 12.79 11.22 -5.51
C PHE A 78 11.41 10.76 -5.94
N MET A 79 10.39 10.93 -5.09
CA MET A 79 9.02 10.54 -5.44
C MET A 79 8.51 11.28 -6.68
N ASP A 80 8.94 12.53 -6.88
CA ASP A 80 8.54 13.34 -8.03
C ASP A 80 9.09 12.81 -9.37
N LEU A 81 10.04 11.88 -9.33
CA LEU A 81 10.52 11.17 -10.52
C LEU A 81 9.53 10.12 -11.02
N LEU A 82 8.56 9.76 -10.18
CA LEU A 82 7.57 8.74 -10.48
C LEU A 82 6.23 9.42 -10.84
N PRO A 83 5.46 8.83 -11.78
CA PRO A 83 4.17 9.41 -12.16
C PRO A 83 3.20 9.48 -10.98
N PRO A 84 2.39 10.55 -10.85
CA PRO A 84 1.35 10.62 -9.84
C PRO A 84 0.37 9.46 -9.95
N THR A 85 0.01 8.87 -8.80
CA THR A 85 -0.91 7.75 -8.70
C THR A 85 -1.59 7.78 -7.32
N PHE A 86 -2.43 6.81 -7.02
CA PHE A 86 -2.99 6.65 -5.68
C PHE A 86 -1.85 6.53 -4.66
N THR A 87 -1.86 7.41 -3.68
CA THR A 87 -0.75 7.54 -2.73
C THR A 87 -1.30 7.60 -1.31
N VAL A 88 -0.73 6.78 -0.44
CA VAL A 88 -1.02 6.79 0.99
C VAL A 88 0.25 7.02 1.79
N GLY A 89 0.07 7.42 3.02
CA GLY A 89 1.19 7.68 3.91
C GLY A 89 0.78 7.69 5.36
N LYS A 90 1.56 8.36 6.16
CA LYS A 90 1.35 8.51 7.60
C LYS A 90 1.58 9.95 8.03
N LYS A 91 1.07 10.31 9.20
CA LYS A 91 1.39 11.60 9.81
C LYS A 91 2.66 11.47 10.65
N VAL A 92 3.59 12.38 10.42
CA VAL A 92 4.82 12.52 11.21
C VAL A 92 4.87 13.95 11.73
N ASN A 93 4.86 14.10 13.04
CA ASN A 93 4.78 15.42 13.70
C ASN A 93 3.62 16.29 13.15
N GLY A 94 2.44 15.66 12.95
CA GLY A 94 1.25 16.31 12.44
C GLY A 94 1.23 16.55 10.93
N ARG A 95 2.31 16.23 10.20
CA ARG A 95 2.41 16.41 8.74
C ARG A 95 2.16 15.11 8.01
N PRO A 96 1.33 15.11 6.96
CA PRO A 96 1.18 13.93 6.11
C PRO A 96 2.45 13.69 5.29
N ILE A 97 2.98 12.49 5.38
CA ILE A 97 4.17 12.05 4.63
C ILE A 97 3.78 10.85 3.77
N ALA A 98 3.93 10.97 2.48
CA ALA A 98 3.69 9.87 1.54
C ALA A 98 4.71 8.75 1.78
N THR A 99 4.24 7.52 1.82
CA THR A 99 5.12 6.34 2.01
C THR A 99 4.87 5.24 0.99
N HIS A 100 3.70 5.21 0.36
CA HIS A 100 3.32 4.17 -0.59
C HIS A 100 2.68 4.78 -1.83
N LEU A 101 3.24 4.47 -3.00
CA LEU A 101 2.65 4.79 -4.31
C LEU A 101 2.11 3.51 -4.92
N ILE A 102 0.83 3.49 -5.25
CA ILE A 102 0.14 2.29 -5.73
C ILE A 102 -0.10 2.42 -7.22
N TYR A 103 0.51 1.54 -7.99
CA TYR A 103 0.36 1.47 -9.45
C TYR A 103 -0.41 0.22 -9.86
N ARG A 104 -1.11 0.33 -10.97
CA ARG A 104 -1.81 -0.79 -11.58
C ARG A 104 -0.89 -1.52 -12.56
N THR A 105 -1.01 -2.84 -12.61
CA THR A 105 -0.22 -3.66 -13.54
C THR A 105 -1.10 -4.66 -14.27
N LYS A 106 -0.67 -5.05 -15.48
CA LYS A 106 -1.28 -6.14 -16.26
C LYS A 106 -0.53 -7.45 -16.09
N ASP A 107 0.67 -7.41 -15.55
CA ASP A 107 1.57 -8.54 -15.48
C ASP A 107 1.77 -8.99 -14.03
N LYS A 108 2.25 -10.23 -13.87
CA LYS A 108 2.75 -10.70 -12.58
C LYS A 108 4.05 -9.98 -12.26
N VAL A 109 4.08 -9.32 -11.11
CA VAL A 109 5.22 -8.55 -10.65
C VAL A 109 5.90 -9.30 -9.51
N LYS A 110 7.23 -9.37 -9.52
CA LYS A 110 8.02 -9.89 -8.41
C LYS A 110 8.41 -8.76 -7.47
N ASP A 111 8.46 -9.05 -6.19
CA ASP A 111 8.99 -8.11 -5.20
C ASP A 111 10.45 -7.75 -5.52
N TYR A 112 10.77 -6.51 -5.28
CA TYR A 112 12.15 -6.01 -5.28
C TYR A 112 12.44 -5.44 -3.90
N LYS A 113 13.33 -6.10 -3.17
CA LYS A 113 13.77 -5.69 -1.84
C LYS A 113 15.29 -5.61 -1.84
N LYS A 114 15.81 -4.55 -1.23
CA LYS A 114 17.23 -4.36 -1.04
C LYS A 114 17.60 -4.63 0.42
N ALA A 115 18.83 -5.06 0.70
CA ALA A 115 19.29 -5.36 2.05
C ALA A 115 19.19 -4.18 3.02
N GLN A 116 19.33 -2.95 2.50
CA GLN A 116 19.03 -1.71 3.22
C GLN A 116 18.17 -0.83 2.31
N PRO A 117 16.86 -1.13 2.21
CA PRO A 117 16.01 -0.48 1.24
C PRO A 117 15.65 0.93 1.68
N LEU A 118 15.93 1.90 0.81
CA LEU A 118 15.25 3.19 0.82
C LEU A 118 13.90 3.06 0.13
N VAL A 119 13.83 2.20 -0.87
CA VAL A 119 12.64 1.97 -1.69
C VAL A 119 12.50 0.48 -1.97
N GLU A 120 11.32 -0.06 -1.72
CA GLU A 120 10.93 -1.43 -2.05
C GLU A 120 9.80 -1.43 -3.06
N LEU A 121 9.76 -2.46 -3.91
CA LEU A 121 8.60 -2.75 -4.75
C LEU A 121 7.93 -4.02 -4.21
N LEU A 122 6.68 -3.91 -3.77
CA LEU A 122 5.91 -4.98 -3.15
C LEU A 122 4.71 -5.34 -4.03
N ALA A 123 4.56 -6.63 -4.34
CA ALA A 123 3.54 -7.08 -5.29
C ALA A 123 2.86 -8.40 -4.92
N ASN A 124 3.20 -9.00 -3.80
CA ASN A 124 2.79 -10.37 -3.48
C ASN A 124 2.06 -10.54 -2.16
N THR A 125 1.72 -9.44 -1.49
CA THR A 125 0.97 -9.45 -0.23
C THR A 125 -0.16 -8.44 -0.26
N GLN A 126 -0.11 -7.41 0.56
CA GLN A 126 -1.10 -6.34 0.63
C GLN A 126 -0.45 -5.05 1.11
N THR A 127 -1.09 -3.93 0.83
CA THR A 127 -0.74 -2.62 1.38
C THR A 127 -1.88 -2.13 2.25
N ILE A 128 -1.57 -1.62 3.43
CA ILE A 128 -2.56 -0.96 4.29
C ILE A 128 -2.84 0.42 3.70
N ILE A 129 -4.09 0.65 3.27
CA ILE A 129 -4.50 1.87 2.58
C ILE A 129 -5.41 2.78 3.39
N ALA A 130 -5.96 2.27 4.50
CA ALA A 130 -6.81 3.07 5.38
C ALA A 130 -6.69 2.58 6.83
N GLY A 131 -6.96 3.47 7.77
CA GLY A 131 -6.96 3.19 9.20
C GLY A 131 -6.40 4.33 10.01
N VAL A 132 -6.25 4.12 11.32
CA VAL A 132 -5.84 5.15 12.28
C VAL A 132 -4.43 5.67 12.06
N ASP A 133 -3.58 4.87 11.43
CA ASP A 133 -2.17 5.17 11.17
C ASP A 133 -1.87 5.37 9.69
N ARG A 134 -2.90 5.64 8.90
CA ARG A 134 -2.80 5.90 7.45
C ARG A 134 -3.56 7.16 7.07
N VAL A 135 -3.02 7.88 6.10
CA VAL A 135 -3.65 9.05 5.49
C VAL A 135 -3.55 8.93 3.97
N ILE A 136 -4.63 9.27 3.28
CA ILE A 136 -4.62 9.35 1.82
C ILE A 136 -3.97 10.69 1.43
N ILE A 137 -2.87 10.61 0.68
CA ILE A 137 -2.12 11.79 0.22
C ILE A 137 -2.62 12.24 -1.15
N ASN A 138 -2.80 11.28 -2.06
CA ASN A 138 -3.36 11.55 -3.39
C ASN A 138 -4.45 10.51 -3.68
N ASP A 139 -5.68 10.98 -3.72
CA ASP A 139 -6.85 10.15 -3.93
C ASP A 139 -7.25 10.16 -5.41
N GLN A 140 -6.45 9.52 -6.22
CA GLN A 140 -6.76 9.25 -7.61
C GLN A 140 -6.79 7.74 -7.87
N GLU A 141 -7.52 7.32 -8.89
CA GLU A 141 -7.47 5.93 -9.34
C GLU A 141 -6.04 5.55 -9.70
N PRO A 142 -5.53 4.37 -9.26
CA PRO A 142 -4.19 3.93 -9.63
C PRO A 142 -4.01 3.90 -11.15
N ILE A 143 -2.90 4.45 -11.62
CA ILE A 143 -2.56 4.42 -13.04
C ILE A 143 -1.78 3.14 -13.38
N TYR A 144 -1.86 2.71 -14.63
CA TYR A 144 -0.99 1.66 -15.14
C TYR A 144 0.42 2.18 -15.31
N TYR A 145 1.39 1.41 -14.82
CA TYR A 145 2.80 1.71 -15.02
C TYR A 145 3.64 0.42 -15.11
N SER A 146 4.80 0.51 -15.75
CA SER A 146 5.69 -0.63 -15.90
C SER A 146 6.48 -0.88 -14.61
N ALA A 147 6.36 -2.09 -14.05
CA ALA A 147 7.15 -2.50 -12.90
C ALA A 147 8.66 -2.54 -13.19
N GLU A 148 9.04 -2.84 -14.44
CA GLU A 148 10.45 -2.82 -14.86
C GLU A 148 11.02 -1.40 -14.86
N GLU A 149 10.26 -0.41 -15.33
CA GLU A 149 10.67 0.98 -15.25
C GLU A 149 10.81 1.43 -13.80
N ILE A 150 9.85 1.08 -12.95
CA ILE A 150 9.93 1.38 -11.52
C ILE A 150 11.15 0.72 -10.87
N ARG A 151 11.47 -0.52 -11.20
CA ARG A 151 12.67 -1.19 -10.66
C ARG A 151 13.96 -0.46 -11.04
N THR A 152 14.04 0.04 -12.25
CA THR A 152 15.18 0.85 -12.71
C THR A 152 15.29 2.12 -11.88
N GLU A 153 14.19 2.85 -11.71
CA GLU A 153 14.14 4.05 -10.89
C GLU A 153 14.48 3.74 -9.42
N CYS A 154 13.94 2.66 -8.84
CA CYS A 154 14.25 2.24 -7.47
C CYS A 154 15.74 1.93 -7.29
N LYS A 155 16.38 1.30 -8.25
CA LYS A 155 17.83 1.05 -8.21
C LYS A 155 18.61 2.35 -8.20
N LEU A 156 18.23 3.31 -9.04
CA LEU A 156 18.86 4.63 -9.08
C LEU A 156 18.70 5.35 -7.73
N ILE A 157 17.51 5.39 -7.19
CA ILE A 157 17.24 6.01 -5.87
C ILE A 157 18.08 5.35 -4.79
N ALA A 158 18.16 4.03 -4.78
CA ALA A 158 18.87 3.26 -3.77
C ALA A 158 20.39 3.42 -3.82
N THR A 159 20.95 4.01 -4.88
CA THR A 159 22.39 4.31 -4.99
C THR A 159 22.76 5.68 -4.41
N PHE A 160 21.79 6.51 -4.15
CA PHE A 160 21.99 7.82 -3.50
C PHE A 160 21.94 7.69 -1.98
#